data_a9ec8fe1536c6d9d5f79cec04d34e9ac
#
_entry.id   a9ec8fe1536c6d9d5f79cec04d34e9ac
#
_cell.length_a   1.000
_cell.length_b   1.000
_cell.length_c   1.000
_cell.angle_alpha   90.00
_cell.angle_beta   90.00
_cell.angle_gamma   90.00
#
_symmetry.space_group_name_H-M   'P 1'
#
loop_
_entity.id
_entity.type
_entity.pdbx_description
1 polymer ?
#
loop_
_entity_poly.entity_id
_entity_poly.type
_entity_poly.pdbx_seq_one_letter_code
_entity_poly.pdbx_strand_id
1 'polypeptide(L)'
;MTTQPQPTAKPAKPRLLQDGRDMFWSLVPLVAACIVLAGLVGMCTFAPGASNRGQVPSYDAAAALRADAQTLGFPVRLPRLPQGWQPNSGSRGDIEDGRIDPSTGQKMRAVTSTVGYISPTGMYLSLTQSNADEDKLVGSIHVAIASAAEPGAAGRHDVHPSMYPTGTVDVDGTGWIVYQGDGKTEGVWTTRLDSSAGPAQIAITGAGNDDEFRTLAAATQAQPPLPR
;
A
#
# COMPACT_ATOMS: atom_id res chain seq x y z
N MET A 1 1.84 -53.97 -68.46
CA MET A 1 2.02 -53.60 -67.05
C MET A 1 2.91 -52.40 -67.01
N THR A 2 2.32 -51.23 -66.80
CA THR A 2 3.01 -49.93 -66.79
C THR A 2 3.24 -49.55 -65.35
N THR A 3 4.45 -49.60 -64.84
CA THR A 3 4.84 -49.21 -63.49
C THR A 3 4.93 -47.70 -63.42
N GLN A 4 4.05 -47.10 -62.67
CA GLN A 4 3.99 -45.63 -62.39
C GLN A 4 5.08 -45.29 -61.36
N PRO A 5 5.96 -44.29 -61.62
CA PRO A 5 7.00 -43.93 -60.67
C PRO A 5 6.36 -43.22 -59.47
N GLN A 6 6.70 -43.70 -58.27
CA GLN A 6 6.28 -43.14 -56.98
C GLN A 6 6.97 -41.77 -56.74
N PRO A 7 6.25 -40.72 -56.36
CA PRO A 7 6.87 -39.43 -56.05
C PRO A 7 7.74 -39.54 -54.80
N THR A 8 9.02 -39.19 -54.94
CA THR A 8 9.97 -39.10 -53.82
C THR A 8 9.54 -38.03 -52.82
N ALA A 9 9.28 -38.45 -51.59
CA ALA A 9 8.95 -37.55 -50.49
C ALA A 9 10.16 -36.59 -50.23
N LYS A 10 9.90 -35.27 -50.26
CA LYS A 10 10.88 -34.26 -49.90
C LYS A 10 11.34 -34.50 -48.45
N PRO A 11 12.67 -34.47 -48.19
CA PRO A 11 13.17 -34.63 -46.82
C PRO A 11 12.65 -33.51 -45.93
N ALA A 12 12.09 -33.90 -44.78
CA ALA A 12 11.63 -32.96 -43.73
C ALA A 12 12.83 -32.15 -43.23
N LYS A 13 12.75 -30.84 -43.29
CA LYS A 13 13.78 -29.94 -42.76
C LYS A 13 13.98 -30.19 -41.26
N PRO A 14 15.24 -30.28 -40.78
CA PRO A 14 15.49 -30.47 -39.35
C PRO A 14 14.92 -29.30 -38.54
N ARG A 15 14.29 -29.63 -37.41
CA ARG A 15 13.58 -28.67 -36.50
C ARG A 15 14.47 -27.55 -35.94
N LEU A 16 15.80 -27.68 -36.06
CA LEU A 16 16.79 -26.69 -35.64
C LEU A 16 17.01 -25.54 -36.64
N LEU A 17 16.39 -25.61 -37.82
CA LEU A 17 16.43 -24.56 -38.85
C LEU A 17 15.06 -23.95 -39.13
N GLN A 18 14.14 -24.01 -38.16
CA GLN A 18 12.98 -23.15 -38.20
C GLN A 18 13.46 -21.73 -37.93
N ASP A 19 13.51 -20.96 -39.01
CA ASP A 19 14.07 -19.61 -39.09
C ASP A 19 13.39 -18.72 -38.05
N GLY A 20 14.16 -17.96 -37.27
CA GLY A 20 13.63 -16.93 -36.35
C GLY A 20 12.68 -15.96 -37.04
N ARG A 21 12.68 -15.93 -38.37
CA ARG A 21 11.74 -15.23 -39.26
C ARG A 21 10.31 -15.76 -39.16
N ASP A 22 10.10 -17.08 -39.06
CA ASP A 22 8.75 -17.65 -38.92
C ASP A 22 8.17 -17.39 -37.52
N MET A 23 9.05 -17.40 -36.52
CA MET A 23 8.68 -17.03 -35.14
C MET A 23 8.35 -15.53 -35.03
N PHE A 24 9.12 -14.69 -35.74
CA PHE A 24 8.85 -13.25 -35.80
C PHE A 24 7.47 -12.95 -36.46
N TRP A 25 7.18 -13.60 -37.60
CA TRP A 25 5.90 -13.39 -38.29
C TRP A 25 4.68 -13.92 -37.52
N SER A 26 4.85 -14.90 -36.65
CA SER A 26 3.76 -15.36 -35.77
C SER A 26 3.51 -14.40 -34.58
N LEU A 27 4.54 -13.66 -34.11
CA LEU A 27 4.44 -12.70 -33.02
C LEU A 27 3.88 -11.33 -33.47
N VAL A 28 4.16 -10.92 -34.72
CA VAL A 28 3.72 -9.61 -35.24
C VAL A 28 2.20 -9.37 -35.12
N PRO A 29 1.31 -10.30 -35.52
CA PRO A 29 -0.13 -10.06 -35.38
C PRO A 29 -0.58 -9.99 -33.93
N LEU A 30 0.07 -10.75 -33.03
CA LEU A 30 -0.25 -10.72 -31.60
C LEU A 30 0.14 -9.36 -30.99
N VAL A 31 1.33 -8.87 -31.28
CA VAL A 31 1.81 -7.55 -30.80
C VAL A 31 0.95 -6.43 -31.37
N ALA A 32 0.60 -6.50 -32.65
CA ALA A 32 -0.29 -5.51 -33.28
C ALA A 32 -1.68 -5.51 -32.62
N ALA A 33 -2.24 -6.68 -32.34
CA ALA A 33 -3.53 -6.78 -31.64
C ALA A 33 -3.44 -6.21 -30.22
N CYS A 34 -2.36 -6.46 -29.48
CA CYS A 34 -2.13 -5.88 -28.15
C CYS A 34 -2.03 -4.35 -28.19
N ILE A 35 -1.34 -3.79 -29.19
CA ILE A 35 -1.22 -2.34 -29.37
C ILE A 35 -2.58 -1.71 -29.68
N VAL A 36 -3.36 -2.34 -30.56
CA VAL A 36 -4.71 -1.86 -30.90
C VAL A 36 -5.65 -1.92 -29.69
N LEU A 37 -5.61 -3.02 -28.95
CA LEU A 37 -6.41 -3.18 -27.74
C LEU A 37 -6.01 -2.17 -26.66
N ALA A 38 -4.70 -1.97 -26.44
CA ALA A 38 -4.20 -0.98 -25.48
C ALA A 38 -4.61 0.46 -25.88
N GLY A 39 -4.63 0.76 -27.18
CA GLY A 39 -5.10 2.04 -27.70
C GLY A 39 -6.60 2.24 -27.53
N LEU A 40 -7.41 1.21 -27.76
CA LEU A 40 -8.87 1.26 -27.61
C LEU A 40 -9.32 1.38 -26.13
N VAL A 41 -8.57 0.78 -25.21
CA VAL A 41 -8.87 0.84 -23.77
C VAL A 41 -8.35 2.16 -23.15
N GLY A 42 -7.66 3.01 -23.91
CA GLY A 42 -7.13 4.28 -23.43
C GLY A 42 -5.99 4.14 -22.39
N MET A 43 -5.38 2.96 -22.28
CA MET A 43 -4.30 2.70 -21.32
C MET A 43 -2.93 3.23 -21.77
N CYS A 44 -2.80 3.71 -23.02
CA CYS A 44 -1.57 4.31 -23.52
C CYS A 44 -1.78 5.82 -23.70
N THR A 45 -1.66 6.60 -22.64
CA THR A 45 -1.30 8.02 -22.75
C THR A 45 0.20 8.10 -23.07
N PHE A 46 0.57 7.75 -24.29
CA PHE A 46 1.91 8.03 -24.78
C PHE A 46 2.01 9.51 -25.13
N ALA A 47 2.43 10.31 -24.17
CA ALA A 47 2.78 11.73 -24.35
C ALA A 47 4.31 11.82 -24.47
N PRO A 48 4.90 11.71 -25.68
CA PRO A 48 6.33 11.93 -25.85
C PRO A 48 6.60 13.43 -25.67
N GLY A 49 7.19 13.80 -24.55
CA GLY A 49 7.54 15.18 -24.21
C GLY A 49 6.95 15.73 -22.93
N ALA A 50 5.93 15.14 -22.35
CA ALA A 50 5.54 15.43 -20.98
C ALA A 50 6.39 14.59 -20.03
N SER A 51 7.62 15.05 -19.77
CA SER A 51 8.33 14.66 -18.56
C SER A 51 7.50 15.22 -17.40
N ASN A 52 6.53 14.46 -16.91
CA ASN A 52 5.91 14.71 -15.60
C ASN A 52 6.96 14.45 -14.51
N ARG A 53 8.08 15.22 -14.60
CA ARG A 53 9.01 15.30 -13.50
C ARG A 53 8.29 16.03 -12.39
N GLY A 54 7.76 15.29 -11.44
CA GLY A 54 7.40 15.81 -10.15
C GLY A 54 5.92 16.06 -9.86
N GLN A 55 4.95 15.61 -10.66
CA GLN A 55 3.58 15.53 -10.14
C GLN A 55 3.44 14.23 -9.33
N VAL A 56 3.61 14.38 -8.03
CA VAL A 56 3.16 13.36 -7.07
C VAL A 56 1.67 13.14 -7.31
N PRO A 57 1.21 11.88 -7.51
CA PRO A 57 -0.22 11.62 -7.63
C PRO A 57 -0.97 12.26 -6.48
N SER A 58 -1.92 13.12 -6.75
CA SER A 58 -2.72 13.75 -5.70
C SER A 58 -3.86 12.80 -5.29
N TYR A 59 -4.00 12.57 -4.00
CA TYR A 59 -5.06 11.77 -3.40
C TYR A 59 -6.02 12.67 -2.63
N ASP A 60 -7.32 12.54 -2.83
CA ASP A 60 -8.31 13.29 -2.04
C ASP A 60 -8.52 12.63 -0.66
N ALA A 61 -7.56 12.86 0.23
CA ALA A 61 -7.61 12.37 1.60
C ALA A 61 -8.84 12.88 2.37
N ALA A 62 -9.31 14.09 2.06
CA ALA A 62 -10.45 14.67 2.77
C ALA A 62 -11.75 13.94 2.42
N ALA A 63 -12.00 13.66 1.14
CA ALA A 63 -13.16 12.87 0.73
C ALA A 63 -13.08 11.43 1.27
N ALA A 64 -11.91 10.80 1.17
CA ALA A 64 -11.71 9.43 1.63
C ALA A 64 -11.93 9.28 3.14
N LEU A 65 -11.29 10.13 3.97
CA LEU A 65 -11.43 10.04 5.43
C LEU A 65 -12.84 10.39 5.91
N ARG A 66 -13.58 11.28 5.19
CA ARG A 66 -15.01 11.50 5.49
C ARG A 66 -15.86 10.27 5.20
N ALA A 67 -15.61 9.58 4.08
CA ALA A 67 -16.29 8.33 3.77
C ALA A 67 -15.94 7.23 4.79
N ASP A 68 -14.69 7.18 5.26
CA ASP A 68 -14.24 6.26 6.30
C ASP A 68 -14.92 6.52 7.63
N ALA A 69 -15.05 7.78 8.05
CA ALA A 69 -15.75 8.15 9.27
C ALA A 69 -17.21 7.68 9.29
N GLN A 70 -17.86 7.66 8.13
CA GLN A 70 -19.24 7.20 8.00
C GLN A 70 -19.39 5.68 7.98
N THR A 71 -18.33 4.93 7.60
CA THR A 71 -18.44 3.50 7.30
C THR A 71 -17.67 2.58 8.24
N LEU A 72 -16.55 3.03 8.83
CA LEU A 72 -15.65 2.11 9.54
C LEU A 72 -15.99 1.90 11.04
N GLY A 73 -16.93 2.64 11.59
CA GLY A 73 -17.42 2.41 12.94
C GLY A 73 -16.51 2.86 14.09
N PHE A 74 -15.38 3.51 13.82
CA PHE A 74 -14.48 4.13 14.80
C PHE A 74 -14.21 5.60 14.47
N PRO A 75 -13.70 6.41 15.45
CA PRO A 75 -13.42 7.83 15.21
C PRO A 75 -12.26 8.03 14.23
N VAL A 76 -12.52 8.64 13.08
CA VAL A 76 -11.51 8.98 12.07
C VAL A 76 -11.23 10.48 12.12
N ARG A 77 -9.97 10.88 12.04
CA ARG A 77 -9.53 12.28 12.04
C ARG A 77 -8.89 12.64 10.71
N LEU A 78 -9.10 13.88 10.28
CA LEU A 78 -8.46 14.46 9.10
C LEU A 78 -7.39 15.46 9.57
N PRO A 79 -6.09 15.15 9.47
CA PRO A 79 -5.04 16.06 9.88
C PRO A 79 -5.03 17.33 9.03
N ARG A 80 -4.82 18.47 9.67
CA ARG A 80 -4.58 19.75 9.00
C ARG A 80 -3.08 20.01 8.95
N LEU A 81 -2.48 19.57 7.87
CA LEU A 81 -1.04 19.66 7.67
C LEU A 81 -0.63 21.05 7.18
N PRO A 82 0.58 21.52 7.52
CA PRO A 82 1.13 22.77 7.01
C PRO A 82 1.30 22.74 5.48
N GLN A 83 1.58 23.93 4.92
CA GLN A 83 1.86 24.07 3.50
C GLN A 83 3.07 23.19 3.09
N GLY A 84 3.00 22.59 1.91
CA GLY A 84 4.04 21.72 1.37
C GLY A 84 3.80 20.22 1.60
N TRP A 85 2.92 19.84 2.52
CA TRP A 85 2.48 18.46 2.67
C TRP A 85 1.43 18.11 1.61
N GLN A 86 1.55 16.93 1.00
CA GLN A 86 0.63 16.49 -0.05
C GLN A 86 0.13 15.07 0.23
N PRO A 87 -1.19 14.84 0.31
CA PRO A 87 -1.72 13.50 0.34
C PRO A 87 -1.44 12.80 -1.01
N ASN A 88 -0.89 11.60 -0.93
CA ASN A 88 -0.40 10.85 -2.08
C ASN A 88 -1.20 9.56 -2.35
N SER A 89 -1.59 8.87 -1.28
CA SER A 89 -2.22 7.55 -1.37
C SER A 89 -3.21 7.34 -0.26
N GLY A 90 -4.09 6.35 -0.42
CA GLY A 90 -4.99 5.92 0.64
C GLY A 90 -5.41 4.48 0.45
N SER A 91 -5.65 3.79 1.56
CA SER A 91 -6.14 2.42 1.57
C SER A 91 -6.96 2.13 2.81
N ARG A 92 -7.81 1.11 2.72
CA ARG A 92 -8.50 0.48 3.84
C ARG A 92 -7.98 -0.94 3.98
N GLY A 93 -7.94 -1.41 5.21
CA GLY A 93 -7.52 -2.77 5.51
C GLY A 93 -8.29 -3.33 6.69
N ASP A 94 -8.01 -4.57 6.99
CA ASP A 94 -8.54 -5.28 8.14
C ASP A 94 -7.43 -6.06 8.83
N ILE A 95 -7.54 -6.17 10.14
CA ILE A 95 -6.58 -6.84 11.02
C ILE A 95 -7.31 -7.93 11.79
N GLU A 96 -6.75 -9.14 11.82
CA GLU A 96 -7.21 -10.15 12.76
C GLU A 96 -6.79 -9.75 14.17
N ASP A 97 -7.76 -9.33 15.00
CA ASP A 97 -7.48 -8.86 16.36
C ASP A 97 -7.56 -9.96 17.43
N GLY A 98 -7.92 -11.17 17.03
CA GLY A 98 -8.03 -12.32 17.91
C GLY A 98 -9.26 -12.32 18.84
N ARG A 99 -10.06 -11.26 18.84
CA ARG A 99 -11.31 -11.19 19.61
C ARG A 99 -12.38 -12.06 18.99
N ILE A 100 -13.25 -12.61 19.82
CA ILE A 100 -14.42 -13.40 19.41
C ILE A 100 -15.65 -12.61 19.84
N ASP A 101 -16.58 -12.39 18.91
CA ASP A 101 -17.86 -11.80 19.21
C ASP A 101 -18.64 -12.74 20.15
N PRO A 102 -18.97 -12.32 21.38
CA PRO A 102 -19.62 -13.19 22.35
C PRO A 102 -21.04 -13.60 21.96
N SER A 103 -21.68 -12.87 21.04
CA SER A 103 -23.03 -13.16 20.58
C SER A 103 -23.10 -14.12 19.41
N THR A 104 -22.10 -14.06 18.52
CA THR A 104 -22.08 -14.85 17.27
C THR A 104 -21.03 -15.96 17.27
N GLY A 105 -20.05 -15.92 18.17
CA GLY A 105 -18.90 -16.82 18.20
C GLY A 105 -17.93 -16.62 17.02
N GLN A 106 -18.09 -15.56 16.22
CA GLN A 106 -17.25 -15.28 15.08
C GLN A 106 -16.01 -14.49 15.48
N LYS A 107 -14.90 -14.72 14.77
CA LYS A 107 -13.69 -13.89 14.93
C LYS A 107 -14.01 -12.47 14.49
N MET A 108 -13.77 -11.52 15.38
CA MET A 108 -13.84 -10.11 15.06
C MET A 108 -12.60 -9.68 14.28
N ARG A 109 -12.78 -8.70 13.43
CA ARG A 109 -11.65 -8.05 12.71
C ARG A 109 -11.68 -6.57 13.05
N ALA A 110 -10.52 -6.03 13.32
CA ALA A 110 -10.35 -4.60 13.36
C ALA A 110 -10.15 -4.06 11.94
N VAL A 111 -10.54 -2.83 11.73
CA VAL A 111 -10.44 -2.17 10.42
C VAL A 111 -9.46 -1.00 10.49
N THR A 112 -8.82 -0.70 9.37
CA THR A 112 -7.87 0.40 9.25
C THR A 112 -8.26 1.36 8.13
N SER A 113 -7.96 2.63 8.36
CA SER A 113 -7.93 3.68 7.35
C SER A 113 -6.51 4.24 7.31
N THR A 114 -5.86 4.16 6.17
CA THR A 114 -4.47 4.61 5.98
C THR A 114 -4.42 5.67 4.90
N VAL A 115 -3.72 6.77 5.17
CA VAL A 115 -3.43 7.82 4.18
C VAL A 115 -1.93 8.09 4.19
N GLY A 116 -1.32 8.02 3.01
CA GLY A 116 0.06 8.40 2.78
C GLY A 116 0.20 9.87 2.41
N TYR A 117 1.23 10.49 2.94
CA TYR A 117 1.58 11.88 2.71
C TYR A 117 3.03 12.00 2.24
N ILE A 118 3.27 12.94 1.34
CA ILE A 118 4.62 13.39 1.01
C ILE A 118 4.88 14.69 1.77
N SER A 119 5.96 14.71 2.53
CA SER A 119 6.41 15.88 3.29
C SER A 119 7.04 16.94 2.38
N PRO A 120 7.27 18.17 2.88
CA PRO A 120 7.98 19.20 2.12
C PRO A 120 9.39 18.82 1.70
N THR A 121 10.05 17.88 2.41
CA THR A 121 11.36 17.36 2.05
C THR A 121 11.31 16.21 1.04
N GLY A 122 10.11 15.80 0.63
CA GLY A 122 9.89 14.70 -0.31
C GLY A 122 9.84 13.31 0.32
N MET A 123 9.79 13.23 1.65
CA MET A 123 9.72 11.96 2.36
C MET A 123 8.28 11.46 2.48
N TYR A 124 8.11 10.14 2.35
CA TYR A 124 6.81 9.50 2.51
C TYR A 124 6.56 9.14 3.99
N LEU A 125 5.40 9.54 4.49
CA LEU A 125 4.88 9.12 5.78
C LEU A 125 3.45 8.62 5.60
N SER A 126 3.07 7.59 6.33
CA SER A 126 1.70 7.08 6.36
C SER A 126 1.09 7.26 7.74
N LEU A 127 -0.16 7.70 7.75
CA LEU A 127 -1.03 7.80 8.92
C LEU A 127 -2.04 6.68 8.84
N THR A 128 -2.00 5.74 9.77
CA THR A 128 -2.99 4.67 9.91
C THR A 128 -3.83 4.91 11.16
N GLN A 129 -5.14 4.84 11.01
CA GLN A 129 -6.12 4.95 12.08
C GLN A 129 -6.92 3.65 12.14
N SER A 130 -7.21 3.14 13.36
CA SER A 130 -7.81 1.82 13.54
C SER A 130 -8.61 1.73 14.84
N ASN A 131 -9.52 0.75 14.90
CA ASN A 131 -10.14 0.26 16.14
C ASN A 131 -9.42 -0.99 16.71
N ALA A 132 -8.26 -1.35 16.17
CA ALA A 132 -7.41 -2.41 16.72
C ALA A 132 -6.74 -1.95 18.02
N ASP A 133 -6.33 -2.92 18.84
CA ASP A 133 -5.41 -2.66 19.92
C ASP A 133 -4.00 -2.35 19.39
N GLU A 134 -3.17 -1.69 20.21
CA GLU A 134 -1.85 -1.19 19.82
C GLU A 134 -0.95 -2.30 19.24
N ASP A 135 -0.84 -3.43 19.96
CA ASP A 135 0.01 -4.56 19.56
C ASP A 135 -0.41 -5.14 18.18
N LYS A 136 -1.72 -5.20 17.93
CA LYS A 136 -2.26 -5.70 16.66
C LYS A 136 -2.01 -4.73 15.51
N LEU A 137 -2.20 -3.43 15.76
CA LEU A 137 -1.94 -2.42 14.75
C LEU A 137 -0.45 -2.36 14.39
N VAL A 138 0.44 -2.27 15.38
CA VAL A 138 1.89 -2.23 15.16
C VAL A 138 2.38 -3.51 14.48
N GLY A 139 1.90 -4.68 14.91
CA GLY A 139 2.23 -5.96 14.29
C GLY A 139 1.79 -6.04 12.82
N SER A 140 0.60 -5.55 12.48
CA SER A 140 0.12 -5.53 11.10
C SER A 140 0.93 -4.60 10.19
N ILE A 141 1.30 -3.43 10.68
CA ILE A 141 2.16 -2.48 9.98
C ILE A 141 3.53 -3.10 9.73
N HIS A 142 4.10 -3.77 10.74
CA HIS A 142 5.39 -4.44 10.62
C HIS A 142 5.39 -5.51 9.53
N VAL A 143 4.36 -6.37 9.50
CA VAL A 143 4.20 -7.38 8.44
C VAL A 143 4.09 -6.74 7.06
N ALA A 144 3.37 -5.62 6.94
CA ALA A 144 3.24 -4.90 5.69
C ALA A 144 4.58 -4.33 5.19
N ILE A 145 5.37 -3.71 6.09
CA ILE A 145 6.70 -3.16 5.77
C ILE A 145 7.65 -4.29 5.35
N ALA A 146 7.71 -5.39 6.11
CA ALA A 146 8.57 -6.54 5.81
C ALA A 146 8.22 -7.17 4.45
N SER A 147 6.93 -7.30 4.14
CA SER A 147 6.45 -7.84 2.85
C SER A 147 6.78 -6.92 1.67
N ALA A 148 6.82 -5.61 1.88
CA ALA A 148 7.19 -4.64 0.85
C ALA A 148 8.71 -4.66 0.58
N ALA A 149 9.53 -4.91 1.60
CA ALA A 149 10.99 -4.97 1.48
C ALA A 149 11.50 -6.23 0.75
N GLU A 150 10.78 -7.35 0.86
CA GLU A 150 11.12 -8.62 0.19
C GLU A 150 9.93 -9.16 -0.63
N PRO A 151 9.77 -8.75 -1.89
CA PRO A 151 8.74 -9.30 -2.77
C PRO A 151 8.97 -10.81 -2.97
N GLY A 152 8.10 -11.65 -2.41
CA GLY A 152 8.19 -13.12 -2.43
C GLY A 152 8.34 -13.77 -1.05
N ALA A 153 8.53 -13.01 0.01
CA ALA A 153 8.52 -13.51 1.39
C ALA A 153 7.11 -13.78 1.94
N ALA A 154 6.08 -13.44 1.20
CA ALA A 154 4.70 -13.72 1.53
C ALA A 154 4.48 -15.24 1.66
N GLY A 155 4.55 -15.76 2.89
CA GLY A 155 4.35 -17.18 3.20
C GLY A 155 5.36 -17.77 4.20
N ARG A 156 6.42 -17.07 4.57
CA ARG A 156 7.27 -17.49 5.67
C ARG A 156 6.68 -17.01 7.00
N HIS A 157 5.85 -17.85 7.60
CA HIS A 157 5.24 -17.60 8.92
C HIS A 157 6.22 -17.64 10.11
N ASP A 158 7.51 -17.86 9.87
CA ASP A 158 8.47 -18.21 10.92
C ASP A 158 9.45 -17.08 11.31
N VAL A 159 9.36 -15.92 10.68
CA VAL A 159 10.15 -14.75 11.10
C VAL A 159 9.18 -13.61 11.39
N HIS A 160 8.73 -13.52 12.62
CA HIS A 160 8.18 -12.29 13.16
C HIS A 160 9.37 -11.43 13.60
N PRO A 161 9.85 -10.51 12.77
CA PRO A 161 10.72 -9.47 13.28
C PRO A 161 9.87 -8.70 14.29
N SER A 162 10.26 -8.78 15.55
CA SER A 162 9.49 -8.14 16.62
C SER A 162 9.85 -6.67 16.64
N MET A 163 8.87 -5.80 16.35
CA MET A 163 8.98 -4.41 16.76
C MET A 163 8.81 -4.35 18.27
N TYR A 164 9.69 -3.62 18.92
CA TYR A 164 9.62 -3.41 20.37
C TYR A 164 9.61 -1.91 20.67
N PRO A 165 8.89 -1.50 21.74
CA PRO A 165 8.86 -0.11 22.14
C PRO A 165 10.25 0.31 22.65
N THR A 166 10.77 1.39 22.11
CA THR A 166 12.08 1.96 22.45
C THR A 166 11.97 3.19 23.34
N GLY A 167 10.81 3.79 23.42
CA GLY A 167 10.58 4.98 24.23
C GLY A 167 9.23 5.62 23.98
N THR A 168 9.05 6.80 24.56
CA THR A 168 7.86 7.64 24.39
C THR A 168 8.32 9.05 24.03
N VAL A 169 7.65 9.64 23.05
CA VAL A 169 7.86 11.01 22.62
C VAL A 169 6.62 11.81 22.98
N ASP A 170 6.80 12.92 23.69
CA ASP A 170 5.70 13.87 23.92
C ASP A 170 5.52 14.76 22.69
N VAL A 171 4.27 14.87 22.22
CA VAL A 171 3.86 15.78 21.17
C VAL A 171 2.67 16.59 21.72
N ASP A 172 2.90 17.86 22.06
CA ASP A 172 1.88 18.79 22.56
C ASP A 172 1.04 18.20 23.72
N GLY A 173 1.69 17.51 24.66
CA GLY A 173 1.06 16.90 25.84
C GLY A 173 0.45 15.51 25.60
N THR A 174 0.60 14.93 24.39
CA THR A 174 0.19 13.55 24.09
C THR A 174 1.42 12.67 23.96
N GLY A 175 1.46 11.57 24.74
CA GLY A 175 2.54 10.58 24.64
C GLY A 175 2.38 9.67 23.44
N TRP A 176 3.40 9.60 22.60
CA TRP A 176 3.50 8.69 21.47
C TRP A 176 4.56 7.62 21.76
N ILE A 177 4.16 6.36 21.70
CA ILE A 177 5.07 5.23 21.90
C ILE A 177 5.83 5.01 20.58
N VAL A 178 7.14 4.92 20.67
CA VAL A 178 8.04 4.71 19.54
C VAL A 178 8.43 3.24 19.48
N TYR A 179 8.16 2.62 18.35
CA TYR A 179 8.59 1.27 18.03
C TYR A 179 9.70 1.31 16.99
N GLN A 180 10.72 0.50 17.19
CA GLN A 180 11.78 0.31 16.21
C GLN A 180 11.91 -1.17 15.89
N GLY A 181 12.21 -1.46 14.63
CA GLY A 181 12.60 -2.78 14.18
C GLY A 181 14.11 -3.00 14.31
N ASP A 182 14.62 -4.02 13.67
CA ASP A 182 16.01 -4.52 13.72
C ASP A 182 17.03 -3.66 12.93
N GLY A 183 16.82 -2.35 12.86
CA GLY A 183 17.76 -1.38 12.26
C GLY A 183 17.65 -1.19 10.75
N LYS A 184 16.81 -1.98 10.06
CA LYS A 184 16.49 -1.82 8.62
C LYS A 184 15.02 -1.48 8.39
N THR A 185 14.21 -1.55 9.43
CA THR A 185 12.76 -1.36 9.37
C THR A 185 12.42 0.05 9.82
N GLU A 186 11.55 0.72 9.08
CA GLU A 186 11.01 2.03 9.45
C GLU A 186 10.37 1.99 10.83
N GLY A 187 10.61 3.03 11.64
CA GLY A 187 10.00 3.18 12.97
C GLY A 187 8.49 3.39 12.86
N VAL A 188 7.78 3.04 13.93
CA VAL A 188 6.34 3.32 14.09
C VAL A 188 6.14 4.14 15.35
N TRP A 189 5.49 5.30 15.22
CA TRP A 189 4.97 6.06 16.36
C TRP A 189 3.50 5.77 16.52
N THR A 190 3.06 5.41 17.71
CA THR A 190 1.66 5.10 17.95
C THR A 190 1.14 5.74 19.22
N THR A 191 -0.14 6.10 19.22
CA THR A 191 -0.87 6.60 20.38
C THR A 191 -2.34 6.23 20.28
N ARG A 192 -3.02 6.20 21.42
CA ARG A 192 -4.47 6.05 21.50
C ARG A 192 -5.09 7.41 21.75
N LEU A 193 -6.00 7.80 20.87
CA LEU A 193 -6.76 9.04 21.00
C LEU A 193 -8.22 8.73 21.36
N ASP A 194 -8.61 9.11 22.56
CA ASP A 194 -9.98 8.99 23.03
C ASP A 194 -10.85 10.16 22.56
N SER A 195 -12.14 9.91 22.39
CA SER A 195 -13.15 10.93 22.07
C SER A 195 -14.53 10.49 22.57
N SER A 196 -15.51 11.37 22.50
CA SER A 196 -16.92 11.03 22.79
C SER A 196 -17.50 9.98 21.85
N ALA A 197 -16.92 9.80 20.65
CA ALA A 197 -17.30 8.78 19.70
C ALA A 197 -16.55 7.44 19.90
N GLY A 198 -15.76 7.33 20.96
CA GLY A 198 -14.91 6.19 21.29
C GLY A 198 -13.42 6.44 21.04
N PRO A 199 -12.60 5.42 21.27
CA PRO A 199 -11.16 5.48 21.02
C PRO A 199 -10.81 5.15 19.57
N ALA A 200 -9.64 5.64 19.14
CA ALA A 200 -8.96 5.18 17.93
C ALA A 200 -7.48 5.01 18.22
N GLN A 201 -6.89 3.91 17.77
CA GLN A 201 -5.45 3.72 17.74
C GLN A 201 -4.91 4.38 16.49
N ILE A 202 -3.90 5.22 16.66
CA ILE A 202 -3.24 5.97 15.59
C ILE A 202 -1.82 5.47 15.46
N ALA A 203 -1.35 5.25 14.24
CA ALA A 203 0.04 4.93 13.97
C ALA A 203 0.58 5.77 12.81
N ILE A 204 1.82 6.20 12.94
CA ILE A 204 2.57 6.90 11.89
C ILE A 204 3.82 6.08 11.60
N THR A 205 4.09 5.81 10.32
CA THR A 205 5.32 5.17 9.86
C THR A 205 5.82 5.82 8.57
N GLY A 206 7.06 5.59 8.21
CA GLY A 206 7.64 6.12 6.98
C GLY A 206 9.10 6.52 7.12
N ALA A 207 9.63 7.10 6.04
CA ALA A 207 11.04 7.49 5.94
C ALA A 207 11.31 8.94 6.40
N GLY A 208 10.32 9.61 7.00
CA GLY A 208 10.47 10.97 7.52
C GLY A 208 11.40 11.06 8.72
N ASN A 209 11.85 12.28 9.01
CA ASN A 209 12.59 12.58 10.24
C ASN A 209 11.64 12.83 11.43
N ASP A 210 12.19 12.96 12.63
CA ASP A 210 11.42 13.16 13.87
C ASP A 210 10.53 14.41 13.83
N ASP A 211 10.95 15.50 13.19
CA ASP A 211 10.15 16.73 13.09
C ASP A 211 8.95 16.53 12.18
N GLU A 212 9.09 15.74 11.12
CA GLU A 212 8.00 15.37 10.22
C GLU A 212 7.00 14.44 10.90
N PHE A 213 7.49 13.47 11.69
CA PHE A 213 6.63 12.63 12.52
C PHE A 213 5.87 13.48 13.54
N ARG A 214 6.54 14.39 14.26
CA ARG A 214 5.91 15.33 15.20
C ARG A 214 4.85 16.20 14.52
N THR A 215 5.13 16.71 13.34
CA THR A 215 4.21 17.54 12.56
C THR A 215 2.93 16.78 12.21
N LEU A 216 3.06 15.56 11.71
CA LEU A 216 1.92 14.73 11.34
C LEU A 216 1.12 14.29 12.60
N ALA A 217 1.81 13.95 13.68
CA ALA A 217 1.23 13.58 14.96
C ALA A 217 0.41 14.74 15.56
N ALA A 218 1.02 15.92 15.68
CA ALA A 218 0.36 17.14 16.19
C ALA A 218 -0.85 17.51 15.35
N ALA A 219 -0.68 17.51 14.01
CA ALA A 219 -1.78 17.84 13.09
C ALA A 219 -2.95 16.85 13.19
N THR A 220 -2.68 15.57 13.53
CA THR A 220 -3.72 14.54 13.69
C THR A 220 -4.44 14.66 15.02
N GLN A 221 -3.70 14.73 16.13
CA GLN A 221 -4.29 14.76 17.47
C GLN A 221 -5.06 16.04 17.77
N ALA A 222 -4.66 17.17 17.17
CA ALA A 222 -5.33 18.46 17.34
C ALA A 222 -6.74 18.51 16.70
N GLN A 223 -7.07 17.55 15.81
CA GLN A 223 -8.38 17.55 15.16
C GLN A 223 -9.39 16.71 15.93
N PRO A 224 -10.63 17.17 16.07
CA PRO A 224 -11.72 16.31 16.52
C PRO A 224 -12.01 15.22 15.48
N PRO A 225 -12.63 14.10 15.88
CA PRO A 225 -13.15 13.12 14.94
C PRO A 225 -14.10 13.76 13.94
N LEU A 226 -14.05 13.26 12.70
CA LEU A 226 -15.00 13.65 11.66
C LEU A 226 -16.42 13.18 12.04
N PRO A 227 -17.46 13.92 11.66
CA PRO A 227 -18.84 13.51 11.88
C PRO A 227 -19.16 12.22 11.13
N ARG A 228 -19.94 11.36 11.75
CA ARG A 228 -20.50 10.13 11.18
C ARG A 228 -21.76 10.41 10.40
#